data_69a5ec0c91fea06d9ffed59e6db13024
#
_entry.id   69a5ec0c91fea06d9ffed59e6db13024
#
_cell.length_a   1.000
_cell.length_b   1.000
_cell.length_c   1.000
_cell.angle_alpha   90.00
_cell.angle_beta   90.00
_cell.angle_gamma   90.00
#
_symmetry.space_group_name_H-M   'P 1'
#
loop_
_entity.id
_entity.type
_entity.pdbx_description
1 polymer ?
#
loop_
_entity_poly.entity_id
_entity_poly.type
_entity_poly.pdbx_seq_one_letter_code
_entity_poly.pdbx_strand_id
1 'polypeptide(L)'
;MKDLNALYRENKALYECDDQAKGFQWMNEISANECYVSFVRKGEAAEEMLLVVANFSGVPREITTGVPYEGKYKEILNTDAVCYGGTGVVNDRVKRAEDLEWDDKKQSVTVKLAPLSLSILQFIPYTEAELDKVIEKRIRKNTPIRKTTNKTAKKKQEK
;
A
#
# COMPACT_ATOMS: atom_id res chain seq x y z
N MET A 1 -9.50 23.90 -1.49
CA MET A 1 -9.05 24.32 -2.85
C MET A 1 -7.55 24.63 -2.92
N LYS A 2 -6.98 25.43 -2.01
CA LYS A 2 -5.53 25.77 -2.02
C LYS A 2 -4.64 24.53 -2.06
N ASP A 3 -4.87 23.56 -1.18
CA ASP A 3 -4.04 22.36 -1.06
C ASP A 3 -4.21 21.41 -2.24
N LEU A 4 -5.42 21.30 -2.81
CA LEU A 4 -5.64 20.54 -4.05
C LEU A 4 -4.88 21.16 -5.23
N ASN A 5 -4.85 22.49 -5.32
CA ASN A 5 -4.11 23.18 -6.37
C ASN A 5 -2.57 23.02 -6.16
N ALA A 6 -2.10 22.99 -4.93
CA ALA A 6 -0.71 22.69 -4.63
C ALA A 6 -0.39 21.25 -5.00
N LEU A 7 -1.19 20.29 -4.55
CA LEU A 7 -1.06 18.87 -4.89
C LEU A 7 -0.97 18.65 -6.40
N TYR A 8 -1.87 19.29 -7.17
CA TYR A 8 -1.88 19.18 -8.63
C TYR A 8 -0.58 19.66 -9.26
N ARG A 9 -0.07 20.83 -8.83
CA ARG A 9 1.17 21.40 -9.37
C ARG A 9 2.44 20.64 -8.98
N GLU A 10 2.43 20.04 -7.80
CA GLU A 10 3.60 19.34 -7.25
C GLU A 10 3.72 17.88 -7.72
N ASN A 11 2.62 17.31 -8.24
CA ASN A 11 2.58 15.89 -8.61
C ASN A 11 2.26 15.71 -10.09
N LYS A 12 3.27 15.44 -10.88
CA LYS A 12 3.17 15.21 -12.33
C LYS A 12 2.21 14.07 -12.71
N ALA A 13 2.08 13.07 -11.84
CA ALA A 13 1.11 11.99 -12.00
C ALA A 13 -0.34 12.45 -12.23
N LEU A 14 -0.68 13.70 -11.88
CA LEU A 14 -2.02 14.25 -12.04
C LEU A 14 -2.26 14.92 -13.39
N TYR A 15 -1.21 15.26 -14.15
CA TYR A 15 -1.37 16.01 -15.40
C TYR A 15 -0.48 15.54 -16.57
N GLU A 16 0.68 14.93 -16.31
CA GLU A 16 1.68 14.64 -17.36
C GLU A 16 1.18 13.64 -18.40
N CYS A 17 0.39 12.65 -17.97
CA CYS A 17 -0.17 11.60 -18.83
C CYS A 17 -1.72 11.60 -18.80
N ASP A 18 -2.36 12.74 -18.56
CA ASP A 18 -3.80 12.81 -18.38
C ASP A 18 -4.60 12.50 -19.65
N ASP A 19 -4.00 12.76 -20.80
CA ASP A 19 -4.54 12.47 -22.13
C ASP A 19 -4.24 11.03 -22.62
N GLN A 20 -3.53 10.22 -21.82
CA GLN A 20 -3.05 8.90 -22.21
C GLN A 20 -3.60 7.82 -21.29
N ALA A 21 -3.98 6.69 -21.89
CA ALA A 21 -4.48 5.53 -21.13
C ALA A 21 -3.50 5.02 -20.06
N LYS A 22 -2.17 5.18 -20.28
CA LYS A 22 -1.15 4.79 -19.29
C LYS A 22 -1.19 5.63 -18.01
N GLY A 23 -1.73 6.85 -18.06
CA GLY A 23 -1.79 7.78 -16.93
C GLY A 23 -2.80 7.40 -15.85
N PHE A 24 -3.69 6.44 -16.14
CA PHE A 24 -4.74 6.00 -15.22
C PHE A 24 -4.87 4.47 -15.22
N GLN A 25 -5.05 3.88 -14.05
CA GLN A 25 -5.35 2.47 -13.93
C GLN A 25 -6.23 2.19 -12.72
N TRP A 26 -7.35 1.53 -12.92
CA TRP A 26 -8.13 0.98 -11.82
C TRP A 26 -7.34 -0.09 -11.06
N MET A 27 -7.40 -0.04 -9.73
CA MET A 27 -6.93 -1.13 -8.86
C MET A 27 -8.13 -1.95 -8.41
N ASN A 28 -9.13 -1.30 -7.80
CA ASN A 28 -10.40 -1.90 -7.46
C ASN A 28 -11.53 -0.98 -7.91
N GLU A 29 -12.39 -1.47 -8.80
CA GLU A 29 -13.56 -0.74 -9.33
C GLU A 29 -14.89 -1.39 -8.94
N ILE A 30 -14.86 -2.66 -8.45
CA ILE A 30 -16.04 -3.49 -8.25
C ILE A 30 -16.15 -3.93 -6.78
N SER A 31 -16.23 -2.98 -5.87
CA SER A 31 -16.48 -3.27 -4.45
C SER A 31 -17.91 -2.88 -4.05
N ALA A 32 -18.91 -3.41 -4.75
CA ALA A 32 -20.31 -3.06 -4.56
C ALA A 32 -20.79 -3.21 -3.11
N ASN A 33 -20.34 -4.25 -2.39
CA ASN A 33 -20.69 -4.49 -1.00
C ASN A 33 -19.90 -3.63 0.00
N GLU A 34 -18.72 -3.16 -0.40
CA GLU A 34 -17.82 -2.41 0.48
C GLU A 34 -17.85 -0.91 0.19
N CYS A 35 -18.42 -0.52 -0.95
CA CYS A 35 -18.60 0.88 -1.37
C CYS A 35 -17.30 1.67 -1.36
N TYR A 36 -16.21 1.10 -1.88
CA TYR A 36 -14.97 1.81 -2.10
C TYR A 36 -14.44 1.62 -3.51
N VAL A 37 -13.58 2.51 -3.93
CA VAL A 37 -12.81 2.38 -5.17
C VAL A 37 -11.35 2.71 -4.91
N SER A 38 -10.47 2.11 -5.70
CA SER A 38 -9.06 2.47 -5.71
C SER A 38 -8.52 2.51 -7.14
N PHE A 39 -7.66 3.48 -7.38
CA PHE A 39 -7.00 3.65 -8.67
C PHE A 39 -5.64 4.32 -8.51
N VAL A 40 -4.81 4.21 -9.52
CA VAL A 40 -3.54 4.94 -9.58
C VAL A 40 -3.55 5.96 -10.72
N ARG A 41 -2.91 7.10 -10.44
CA ARG A 41 -2.50 8.09 -11.43
C ARG A 41 -0.99 7.96 -11.61
N LYS A 42 -0.53 8.03 -12.85
CA LYS A 42 0.87 7.82 -13.23
C LYS A 42 1.37 8.95 -14.11
N GLY A 43 2.59 9.41 -13.83
CA GLY A 43 3.37 10.24 -14.75
C GLY A 43 4.17 9.39 -15.74
N GLU A 44 5.12 10.00 -16.40
CA GLU A 44 6.04 9.32 -17.32
C GLU A 44 7.00 8.38 -16.58
N ALA A 45 7.54 8.82 -15.45
CA ALA A 45 8.44 8.02 -14.63
C ALA A 45 7.66 7.11 -13.68
N ALA A 46 8.18 5.90 -13.43
CA ALA A 46 7.52 4.90 -12.59
C ALA A 46 7.34 5.37 -11.12
N GLU A 47 8.23 6.22 -10.63
CA GLU A 47 8.16 6.84 -9.31
C GLU A 47 7.11 7.94 -9.21
N GLU A 48 6.69 8.51 -10.34
CA GLU A 48 5.63 9.52 -10.40
C GLU A 48 4.26 8.83 -10.40
N MET A 49 3.90 8.27 -9.25
CA MET A 49 2.63 7.56 -9.08
C MET A 49 1.93 7.95 -7.79
N LEU A 50 0.62 8.16 -7.90
CA LEU A 50 -0.28 8.38 -6.78
C LEU A 50 -1.30 7.24 -6.73
N LEU A 51 -1.47 6.65 -5.57
CA LEU A 51 -2.58 5.74 -5.26
C LEU A 51 -3.70 6.57 -4.61
N VAL A 52 -4.89 6.47 -5.15
CA VAL A 52 -6.09 7.10 -4.62
C VAL A 52 -7.04 6.02 -4.14
N VAL A 53 -7.51 6.13 -2.90
CA VAL A 53 -8.50 5.22 -2.31
C VAL A 53 -9.63 6.05 -1.73
N ALA A 54 -10.86 5.78 -2.14
CA ALA A 54 -12.05 6.52 -1.73
C ALA A 54 -13.08 5.58 -1.11
N ASN A 55 -13.55 5.93 0.08
CA ASN A 55 -14.62 5.25 0.80
C ASN A 55 -15.93 6.03 0.63
N PHE A 56 -16.90 5.46 -0.06
CA PHE A 56 -18.23 6.04 -0.26
C PHE A 56 -19.26 5.52 0.75
N SER A 57 -18.84 4.70 1.71
CA SER A 57 -19.73 4.22 2.77
C SER A 57 -19.77 5.18 3.96
N GLY A 58 -20.88 5.13 4.71
CA GLY A 58 -21.07 5.90 5.95
C GLY A 58 -20.35 5.29 7.17
N VAL A 59 -19.46 4.30 7.00
CA VAL A 59 -18.73 3.65 8.08
C VAL A 59 -17.23 3.71 7.83
N PRO A 60 -16.41 3.81 8.91
CA PRO A 60 -14.95 3.75 8.75
C PRO A 60 -14.54 2.35 8.27
N ARG A 61 -13.49 2.29 7.45
CA ARG A 61 -12.99 1.03 6.89
C ARG A 61 -11.48 0.94 6.96
N GLU A 62 -11.00 -0.27 7.07
CA GLU A 62 -9.61 -0.62 6.77
C GLU A 62 -9.64 -1.43 5.46
N ILE A 63 -9.07 -0.84 4.41
CA ILE A 63 -9.18 -1.33 3.04
C ILE A 63 -7.81 -1.83 2.59
N THR A 64 -7.77 -3.08 2.12
CA THR A 64 -6.61 -3.62 1.40
C THR A 64 -6.86 -3.46 -0.10
N THR A 65 -5.92 -2.88 -0.82
CA THR A 65 -5.99 -2.72 -2.27
C THR A 65 -4.68 -3.17 -2.92
N GLY A 66 -4.82 -3.78 -4.09
CA GLY A 66 -3.68 -4.14 -4.91
C GLY A 66 -2.89 -2.92 -5.37
N VAL A 67 -1.58 -3.07 -5.51
CA VAL A 67 -0.70 -1.99 -6.00
C VAL A 67 0.26 -2.51 -7.07
N PRO A 68 0.59 -1.69 -8.09
CA PRO A 68 1.40 -2.16 -9.22
C PRO A 68 2.88 -2.34 -8.88
N TYR A 69 3.39 -1.62 -7.88
CA TYR A 69 4.82 -1.62 -7.55
C TYR A 69 5.08 -1.91 -6.08
N GLU A 70 6.12 -2.68 -5.85
CA GLU A 70 6.67 -2.86 -4.52
C GLU A 70 7.39 -1.59 -4.07
N GLY A 71 7.10 -1.14 -2.85
CA GLY A 71 7.68 0.08 -2.32
C GLY A 71 6.95 0.63 -1.13
N LYS A 72 7.09 1.92 -0.93
CA LYS A 72 6.48 2.67 0.16
C LYS A 72 5.37 3.57 -0.38
N TYR A 73 4.31 3.72 0.39
CA TYR A 73 3.14 4.55 0.08
C TYR A 73 2.91 5.51 1.25
N LYS A 74 3.14 6.80 1.00
CA LYS A 74 3.00 7.86 1.99
C LYS A 74 1.74 8.66 1.72
N GLU A 75 0.85 8.77 2.70
CA GLU A 75 -0.31 9.65 2.60
C GLU A 75 0.15 11.10 2.49
N ILE A 76 -0.30 11.79 1.47
CA ILE A 76 0.02 13.20 1.19
C ILE A 76 -1.21 14.09 1.23
N LEU A 77 -2.42 13.51 1.11
CA LEU A 77 -3.69 14.19 1.31
C LEU A 77 -4.72 13.21 1.83
N ASN A 78 -5.49 13.64 2.82
CA ASN A 78 -6.64 12.91 3.33
C ASN A 78 -7.77 13.90 3.62
N THR A 79 -8.93 13.66 3.05
CA THR A 79 -10.08 14.58 3.19
C THR A 79 -10.67 14.60 4.59
N ASP A 80 -10.38 13.57 5.42
CA ASP A 80 -10.80 13.51 6.82
C ASP A 80 -9.77 14.12 7.79
N ALA A 81 -8.70 14.75 7.30
CA ALA A 81 -7.77 15.45 8.15
C ALA A 81 -8.46 16.58 8.93
N VAL A 82 -8.05 16.76 10.18
CA VAL A 82 -8.65 17.78 11.10
C VAL A 82 -8.64 19.18 10.48
N CYS A 83 -7.59 19.53 9.73
CA CYS A 83 -7.49 20.83 9.04
C CYS A 83 -8.59 21.07 7.99
N TYR A 84 -9.28 20.02 7.55
CA TYR A 84 -10.44 20.12 6.63
C TYR A 84 -11.78 19.93 7.35
N GLY A 85 -11.78 19.87 8.68
CA GLY A 85 -12.97 19.65 9.49
C GLY A 85 -13.36 18.18 9.64
N GLY A 86 -12.47 17.26 9.30
CA GLY A 86 -12.67 15.83 9.45
C GLY A 86 -12.40 15.33 10.87
N THR A 87 -12.57 14.04 11.08
CA THR A 87 -12.42 13.37 12.38
C THR A 87 -10.97 12.99 12.70
N GLY A 88 -10.06 13.10 11.72
CA GLY A 88 -8.63 12.81 11.88
C GLY A 88 -8.26 11.36 11.70
N VAL A 89 -9.05 10.56 11.01
CA VAL A 89 -8.67 9.19 10.62
C VAL A 89 -7.70 9.27 9.44
N VAL A 90 -6.42 9.33 9.74
CA VAL A 90 -5.32 9.48 8.77
C VAL A 90 -4.33 8.34 8.86
N ASN A 91 -3.49 8.19 7.85
CA ASN A 91 -2.43 7.18 7.79
C ASN A 91 -1.06 7.84 8.03
N ASP A 92 -0.75 8.20 9.28
CA ASP A 92 0.48 8.92 9.65
C ASP A 92 1.76 8.18 9.30
N ARG A 93 1.72 6.83 9.30
CA ARG A 93 2.87 6.01 9.00
C ARG A 93 2.93 5.66 7.52
N VAL A 94 4.12 5.75 6.96
CA VAL A 94 4.38 5.25 5.61
C VAL A 94 4.00 3.77 5.54
N LYS A 95 3.09 3.44 4.65
CA LYS A 95 2.69 2.06 4.36
C LYS A 95 3.75 1.41 3.47
N ARG A 96 3.97 0.12 3.65
CA ARG A 96 4.84 -0.68 2.79
C ARG A 96 3.99 -1.67 2.03
N ALA A 97 4.26 -1.84 0.76
CA ALA A 97 3.61 -2.89 -0.01
C ALA A 97 3.95 -4.25 0.61
N GLU A 98 2.94 -5.05 0.82
CA GLU A 98 3.05 -6.42 1.33
C GLU A 98 3.00 -7.40 0.17
N ASP A 99 3.68 -8.53 0.34
CA ASP A 99 3.71 -9.62 -0.63
C ASP A 99 2.44 -10.48 -0.48
N LEU A 100 1.31 -9.83 -0.70
CA LEU A 100 -0.03 -10.38 -0.63
C LEU A 100 -0.76 -10.02 -1.93
N GLU A 101 -1.15 -11.05 -2.66
CA GLU A 101 -1.91 -10.87 -3.90
C GLU A 101 -3.31 -10.33 -3.61
N TRP A 102 -3.66 -9.23 -4.27
CA TRP A 102 -4.94 -8.55 -4.14
C TRP A 102 -5.26 -7.76 -5.41
N ASP A 103 -6.52 -7.74 -5.84
CA ASP A 103 -6.97 -7.00 -7.03
C ASP A 103 -6.11 -7.32 -8.28
N ASP A 104 -5.79 -8.60 -8.52
CA ASP A 104 -4.92 -9.08 -9.61
C ASP A 104 -3.51 -8.45 -9.60
N LYS A 105 -3.05 -7.96 -8.45
CA LYS A 105 -1.69 -7.46 -8.24
C LYS A 105 -0.96 -8.35 -7.23
N LYS A 106 0.34 -8.54 -7.46
CA LYS A 106 1.21 -9.34 -6.57
C LYS A 106 1.45 -8.69 -5.21
N GLN A 107 1.26 -7.38 -5.15
CA GLN A 107 1.51 -6.55 -3.98
C GLN A 107 0.22 -5.87 -3.57
N SER A 108 0.07 -5.62 -2.28
CA SER A 108 -1.06 -4.88 -1.74
C SER A 108 -0.63 -3.92 -0.63
N VAL A 109 -1.50 -2.97 -0.35
CA VAL A 109 -1.33 -2.03 0.76
C VAL A 109 -2.65 -1.87 1.51
N THR A 110 -2.58 -1.81 2.84
CA THR A 110 -3.75 -1.62 3.69
C THR A 110 -3.80 -0.19 4.24
N VAL A 111 -4.90 0.50 4.00
CA VAL A 111 -5.13 1.89 4.41
C VAL A 111 -6.39 2.02 5.25
N LYS A 112 -6.39 2.95 6.19
CA LYS A 112 -7.56 3.32 6.99
C LYS A 112 -8.24 4.51 6.36
N LEU A 113 -9.57 4.45 6.26
CA LEU A 113 -10.41 5.51 5.71
C LEU A 113 -11.57 5.79 6.64
N ALA A 114 -11.81 7.06 6.88
CA ALA A 114 -13.03 7.55 7.53
C ALA A 114 -14.25 7.30 6.63
N PRO A 115 -15.47 7.43 7.16
CA PRO A 115 -16.67 7.49 6.35
C PRO A 115 -16.59 8.62 5.31
N LEU A 116 -17.05 8.37 4.08
CA LEU A 116 -17.16 9.38 3.00
C LEU A 116 -15.87 10.17 2.79
N SER A 117 -14.73 9.49 2.86
CA SER A 117 -13.40 10.11 2.76
C SER A 117 -12.56 9.54 1.61
N LEU A 118 -11.55 10.32 1.25
CA LEU A 118 -10.57 9.96 0.22
C LEU A 118 -9.16 10.18 0.78
N SER A 119 -8.28 9.22 0.50
CA SER A 119 -6.84 9.30 0.79
C SER A 119 -6.04 9.22 -0.49
N ILE A 120 -5.03 10.07 -0.62
CA ILE A 120 -4.06 10.06 -1.71
C ILE A 120 -2.70 9.72 -1.12
N LEU A 121 -2.10 8.64 -1.63
CA LEU A 121 -0.80 8.18 -1.21
C LEU A 121 0.21 8.29 -2.37
N GLN A 122 1.34 8.90 -2.09
CA GLN A 122 2.47 8.98 -3.01
C GLN A 122 3.30 7.70 -2.93
N PHE A 123 3.60 7.13 -4.08
CA PHE A 123 4.56 6.03 -4.20
C PHE A 123 5.99 6.54 -3.99
N ILE A 124 6.77 5.78 -3.24
CA ILE A 124 8.19 6.02 -2.99
C ILE A 124 8.90 4.69 -3.19
N PRO A 125 9.77 4.56 -4.21
CA PRO A 125 10.52 3.33 -4.42
C PRO A 125 11.44 3.03 -3.23
N TYR A 126 11.78 1.75 -3.05
CA TYR A 126 12.83 1.39 -2.10
C TYR A 126 14.19 1.85 -2.62
N THR A 127 15.03 2.32 -1.71
CA THR A 127 16.46 2.46 -1.99
C THR A 127 17.10 1.07 -2.10
N GLU A 128 18.27 0.96 -2.74
CA GLU A 128 19.01 -0.31 -2.86
C GLU A 128 19.20 -0.99 -1.48
N ALA A 129 19.62 -0.21 -0.48
CA ALA A 129 19.81 -0.73 0.88
C ALA A 129 18.50 -1.20 1.57
N GLU A 130 17.35 -0.62 1.22
CA GLU A 130 16.06 -1.07 1.71
C GLU A 130 15.60 -2.34 0.99
N LEU A 131 15.85 -2.42 -0.31
CA LEU A 131 15.52 -3.57 -1.14
C LEU A 131 16.28 -4.81 -0.66
N ASP A 132 17.58 -4.70 -0.40
CA ASP A 132 18.40 -5.78 0.15
C ASP A 132 17.80 -6.32 1.46
N LYS A 133 17.40 -5.45 2.37
CA LYS A 133 16.76 -5.84 3.63
C LYS A 133 15.42 -6.56 3.43
N VAL A 134 14.65 -6.15 2.43
CA VAL A 134 13.37 -6.80 2.10
C VAL A 134 13.63 -8.20 1.56
N ILE A 135 14.60 -8.35 0.65
CA ILE A 135 15.02 -9.63 0.07
C ILE A 135 15.53 -10.57 1.15
N GLU A 136 16.43 -10.11 2.03
CA GLU A 136 16.93 -10.92 3.16
C GLU A 136 15.79 -11.41 4.06
N LYS A 137 14.83 -10.53 4.37
CA LYS A 137 13.67 -10.89 5.20
C LYS A 137 12.81 -11.97 4.55
N ARG A 138 12.62 -11.91 3.23
CA ARG A 138 11.90 -12.94 2.46
C ARG A 138 12.63 -14.27 2.47
N ILE A 139 13.94 -14.26 2.24
CA ILE A 139 14.77 -15.46 2.28
C ILE A 139 14.66 -16.13 3.65
N ARG A 140 14.78 -15.36 4.75
CA ARG A 140 14.65 -15.90 6.13
C ARG A 140 13.26 -16.48 6.38
N LYS A 141 12.20 -15.86 5.87
CA LYS A 141 10.82 -16.35 6.04
C LYS A 141 10.56 -17.64 5.27
N ASN A 142 11.20 -17.82 4.12
CA ASN A 142 11.04 -18.99 3.25
C ASN A 142 12.04 -20.12 3.54
N THR A 143 13.03 -19.92 4.43
CA THR A 143 13.96 -20.97 4.82
C THR A 143 13.30 -21.85 5.89
N PRO A 144 13.03 -23.16 5.63
CA PRO A 144 12.43 -24.05 6.62
C PRO A 144 13.39 -24.24 7.80
N ILE A 145 12.88 -23.99 9.00
CA ILE A 145 13.62 -24.25 10.25
C ILE A 145 13.89 -25.76 10.33
N ARG A 146 15.11 -26.19 10.07
CA ARG A 146 15.57 -27.56 10.37
C ARG A 146 15.44 -27.78 11.87
N LYS A 147 14.40 -28.49 12.30
CA LYS A 147 14.30 -29.00 13.67
C LYS A 147 15.41 -30.01 13.84
N THR A 148 16.47 -29.64 14.55
CA THR A 148 17.48 -30.56 15.08
C THR A 148 16.82 -31.43 16.14
N THR A 149 16.38 -32.61 15.75
CA THR A 149 15.99 -33.66 16.69
C THR A 149 17.26 -34.21 17.33
N ASN A 150 17.61 -33.69 18.51
CA ASN A 150 18.57 -34.35 19.39
C ASN A 150 17.95 -35.65 19.89
N LYS A 151 18.28 -36.75 19.23
CA LYS A 151 18.09 -38.10 19.79
C LYS A 151 19.15 -38.32 20.86
N THR A 152 18.80 -38.11 22.11
CA THR A 152 19.56 -38.59 23.28
C THR A 152 19.37 -40.09 23.36
N ALA A 153 20.36 -40.84 22.93
CA ALA A 153 20.43 -42.29 23.13
C ALA A 153 20.67 -42.57 24.62
N LYS A 154 19.64 -43.00 25.34
CA LYS A 154 19.81 -43.63 26.64
C LYS A 154 20.30 -45.06 26.43
N LYS A 155 21.59 -45.28 26.68
CA LYS A 155 22.16 -46.63 26.90
C LYS A 155 21.59 -47.18 28.21
N LYS A 156 20.77 -48.22 28.16
CA LYS A 156 20.49 -49.12 29.29
C LYS A 156 21.67 -50.06 29.40
N GLN A 157 22.35 -50.04 30.52
CA GLN A 157 23.15 -51.16 30.97
C GLN A 157 22.30 -51.99 31.92
N GLU A 158 22.18 -53.27 31.59
CA GLU A 158 21.68 -54.29 32.46
C GLU A 158 22.72 -54.64 33.51
N LYS A 159 22.25 -54.82 34.70
CA LYS A 159 22.57 -55.94 35.57
C LYS A 159 21.42 -56.18 36.53
#